data_ea83c7085c2e9eecf5097cac528b37d2
#
_entry.id   ea83c7085c2e9eecf5097cac528b37d2
#
_cell.length_a   1.000
_cell.length_b   1.000
_cell.length_c   1.000
_cell.angle_alpha   90.00
_cell.angle_beta   90.00
_cell.angle_gamma   90.00
#
_symmetry.space_group_name_H-M   'P 1'
#
loop_
_entity.id
_entity.type
_entity.pdbx_description
1 polymer ?
#
loop_
_entity_poly.entity_id
_entity_poly.type
_entity_poly.pdbx_seq_one_letter_code
_entity_poly.pdbx_strand_id
1 'polypeptide(L)'
;GKTALIKLLYTSLKTCSKAYSSNNTLSKEELESAMVSKFQGIFMPDNGAIGRLVNRHRGNNSTDVRIFLSNKDDIRFGFSNKHSKHIDIKHMGIKGKDNFTPVYIPPKEIISSTENFGSLYDEFHIAFEETYYDLCRLLERPLRKGPNTIEQNMVMKSFEDIVNGSIVQKDKKFYLKVKGQGEFEMGLVSEGYRKMATIMYLILSGSLTKDSILFWD
;
A
#
# COMPACT_ATOMS: atom_id res chain seq x y z
N GLY A 1 10.20 -14.42 5.05
CA GLY A 1 10.26 -13.61 6.26
C GLY A 1 8.97 -12.77 6.42
N LYS A 2 8.86 -12.02 7.52
CA LYS A 2 7.66 -11.21 7.86
C LYS A 2 7.26 -10.25 6.75
N THR A 3 8.21 -9.47 6.22
CA THR A 3 8.01 -8.52 5.11
C THR A 3 7.39 -9.19 3.88
N ALA A 4 7.88 -10.37 3.49
CA ALA A 4 7.34 -11.09 2.33
C ALA A 4 5.87 -11.50 2.52
N LEU A 5 5.49 -11.92 3.74
CA LEU A 5 4.11 -12.27 4.07
C LEU A 5 3.20 -11.03 4.04
N ILE A 6 3.63 -9.92 4.64
CA ILE A 6 2.90 -8.65 4.63
C ILE A 6 2.69 -8.15 3.20
N LYS A 7 3.74 -8.19 2.37
CA LYS A 7 3.65 -7.83 0.94
C LYS A 7 2.70 -8.74 0.17
N LEU A 8 2.73 -10.05 0.42
CA LEU A 8 1.83 -11.00 -0.22
C LEU A 8 0.37 -10.69 0.10
N LEU A 9 0.05 -10.46 1.38
CA LEU A 9 -1.29 -10.09 1.81
C LEU A 9 -1.73 -8.76 1.18
N TYR A 10 -0.87 -7.74 1.25
CA TYR A 10 -1.15 -6.44 0.64
C TYR A 10 -1.41 -6.55 -0.86
N THR A 11 -0.52 -7.23 -1.60
CA THR A 11 -0.63 -7.41 -3.06
C THR A 11 -1.97 -8.04 -3.43
N SER A 12 -2.33 -9.13 -2.75
CA SER A 12 -3.57 -9.86 -2.99
C SER A 12 -4.80 -8.99 -2.73
N LEU A 13 -4.87 -8.35 -1.55
CA LEU A 13 -6.00 -7.51 -1.18
C LEU A 13 -6.09 -6.24 -2.03
N LYS A 14 -4.96 -5.65 -2.41
CA LYS A 14 -4.92 -4.44 -3.26
C LYS A 14 -5.46 -4.73 -4.66
N THR A 15 -5.08 -5.86 -5.25
CA THR A 15 -5.60 -6.28 -6.56
C THR A 15 -7.11 -6.52 -6.49
N CYS A 16 -7.58 -7.22 -5.45
CA CYS A 16 -8.99 -7.49 -5.26
C CYS A 16 -9.80 -6.21 -5.03
N SER A 17 -9.36 -5.32 -4.14
CA SER A 17 -10.10 -4.07 -3.86
C SER A 17 -10.24 -3.20 -5.11
N LYS A 18 -9.21 -3.15 -5.96
CA LYS A 18 -9.24 -2.41 -7.22
C LYS A 18 -10.22 -3.04 -8.23
N ALA A 19 -10.24 -4.36 -8.32
CA ALA A 19 -11.14 -5.09 -9.21
C ALA A 19 -12.62 -4.86 -8.87
N TYR A 20 -12.96 -4.75 -7.58
CA TYR A 20 -14.34 -4.55 -7.12
C TYR A 20 -14.75 -3.07 -7.03
N SER A 21 -13.80 -2.13 -7.00
CA SER A 21 -14.09 -0.69 -7.04
C SER A 21 -14.46 -0.18 -8.43
N SER A 22 -14.08 -0.91 -9.48
CA SER A 22 -14.53 -0.63 -10.85
C SER A 22 -15.91 -1.22 -11.05
N ASN A 23 -16.87 -0.45 -11.58
CA ASN A 23 -18.20 -0.94 -11.93
C ASN A 23 -18.19 -2.05 -13.01
N ASN A 24 -17.03 -2.41 -13.54
CA ASN A 24 -16.79 -3.52 -14.44
C ASN A 24 -16.20 -4.69 -13.65
N THR A 25 -16.93 -5.78 -13.60
CA THR A 25 -16.43 -7.06 -13.08
C THR A 25 -15.33 -7.55 -14.03
N LEU A 26 -14.09 -7.56 -13.57
CA LEU A 26 -12.98 -8.11 -14.36
C LEU A 26 -13.22 -9.61 -14.63
N SER A 27 -12.86 -10.07 -15.81
CA SER A 27 -12.78 -11.52 -16.10
C SER A 27 -11.71 -12.18 -15.23
N LYS A 28 -11.74 -13.51 -15.16
CA LYS A 28 -10.72 -14.25 -14.41
C LYS A 28 -9.31 -13.96 -14.96
N GLU A 29 -9.17 -13.94 -16.28
CA GLU A 29 -7.92 -13.71 -16.98
C GLU A 29 -7.37 -12.29 -16.74
N GLU A 30 -8.24 -11.29 -16.77
CA GLU A 30 -7.87 -9.90 -16.44
C GLU A 30 -7.41 -9.76 -15.01
N LEU A 31 -8.07 -10.45 -14.08
CA LEU A 31 -7.71 -10.43 -12.67
C LEU A 31 -6.39 -11.16 -12.40
N GLU A 32 -6.16 -12.31 -13.04
CA GLU A 32 -4.88 -13.03 -12.98
C GLU A 32 -3.74 -12.17 -13.53
N SER A 33 -3.96 -11.50 -14.66
CA SER A 33 -2.99 -10.57 -15.25
C SER A 33 -2.69 -9.38 -14.33
N ALA A 34 -3.72 -8.77 -13.75
CA ALA A 34 -3.58 -7.68 -12.80
C ALA A 34 -2.80 -8.11 -11.55
N MET A 35 -3.08 -9.32 -11.03
CA MET A 35 -2.38 -9.87 -9.89
C MET A 35 -0.91 -10.15 -10.21
N VAL A 36 -0.61 -10.75 -11.36
CA VAL A 36 0.78 -10.96 -11.83
C VAL A 36 1.53 -9.64 -11.90
N SER A 37 0.96 -8.63 -12.54
CA SER A 37 1.58 -7.30 -12.67
C SER A 37 1.87 -6.68 -11.29
N LYS A 38 0.91 -6.78 -10.36
CA LYS A 38 1.07 -6.25 -9.00
C LYS A 38 2.15 -7.01 -8.21
N PHE A 39 2.23 -8.34 -8.34
CA PHE A 39 3.31 -9.13 -7.76
C PHE A 39 4.67 -8.75 -8.32
N GLN A 40 4.77 -8.53 -9.63
CA GLN A 40 6.00 -8.10 -10.28
C GLN A 40 6.45 -6.72 -9.79
N GLY A 41 5.56 -5.75 -9.69
CA GLY A 41 5.87 -4.40 -9.21
C GLY A 41 6.30 -4.37 -7.74
N ILE A 42 5.68 -5.18 -6.87
CA ILE A 42 5.96 -5.19 -5.43
C ILE A 42 7.18 -6.05 -5.06
N PHE A 43 7.30 -7.25 -5.64
CA PHE A 43 8.40 -8.15 -5.29
C PHE A 43 9.62 -8.01 -6.19
N MET A 44 9.47 -7.37 -7.34
CA MET A 44 10.52 -7.13 -8.33
C MET A 44 11.37 -8.38 -8.62
N PRO A 45 10.75 -9.54 -8.90
CA PRO A 45 11.51 -10.73 -9.16
C PRO A 45 12.28 -10.58 -10.48
N ASP A 46 13.48 -11.14 -10.52
CA ASP A 46 14.32 -11.12 -11.72
C ASP A 46 13.55 -11.63 -12.95
N ASN A 47 13.65 -10.93 -14.08
CA ASN A 47 12.90 -11.18 -15.33
C ASN A 47 11.36 -11.21 -15.16
N GLY A 48 10.81 -10.61 -14.11
CA GLY A 48 9.38 -10.64 -13.78
C GLY A 48 8.87 -12.04 -13.42
N ALA A 49 9.75 -12.97 -13.05
CA ALA A 49 9.42 -14.35 -12.78
C ALA A 49 8.89 -14.56 -11.35
N ILE A 50 7.58 -14.41 -11.13
CA ILE A 50 6.95 -14.59 -9.79
C ILE A 50 7.15 -16.01 -9.24
N GLY A 51 7.37 -17.00 -10.10
CA GLY A 51 7.76 -18.37 -9.70
C GLY A 51 9.05 -18.42 -8.86
N ARG A 52 9.87 -17.37 -8.87
CA ARG A 52 11.04 -17.25 -7.97
C ARG A 52 10.66 -17.04 -6.50
N LEU A 53 9.41 -16.68 -6.22
CA LEU A 53 8.87 -16.53 -4.86
C LEU A 53 8.48 -17.88 -4.23
N VAL A 54 8.39 -18.94 -5.04
CA VAL A 54 8.17 -20.30 -4.55
C VAL A 54 9.43 -20.83 -3.86
N ASN A 55 9.26 -21.73 -2.92
CA ASN A 55 10.37 -22.38 -2.24
C ASN A 55 11.36 -23.01 -3.26
N ARG A 56 12.67 -22.75 -3.08
CA ARG A 56 13.71 -23.11 -4.04
C ARG A 56 14.29 -24.50 -3.80
N HIS A 57 13.44 -25.51 -3.63
CA HIS A 57 13.89 -26.90 -3.71
C HIS A 57 14.07 -27.33 -5.17
N ARG A 58 14.91 -28.35 -5.41
CA ARG A 58 15.05 -28.96 -6.74
C ARG A 58 13.73 -29.51 -7.24
N GLY A 59 13.44 -29.34 -8.52
CA GLY A 59 12.25 -29.85 -9.18
C GLY A 59 11.14 -28.80 -9.35
N ASN A 60 9.94 -29.27 -9.70
CA ASN A 60 8.76 -28.44 -9.87
C ASN A 60 8.11 -28.18 -8.51
N ASN A 61 8.09 -26.93 -8.11
CA ASN A 61 7.47 -26.48 -6.86
C ASN A 61 6.33 -25.50 -7.15
N SER A 62 5.29 -25.58 -6.34
CA SER A 62 4.15 -24.67 -6.40
C SER A 62 3.84 -24.12 -5.02
N THR A 63 3.18 -22.97 -5.00
CA THR A 63 2.64 -22.34 -3.80
C THR A 63 1.14 -22.25 -3.96
N ASP A 64 0.41 -22.59 -2.91
CA ASP A 64 -1.02 -22.39 -2.76
C ASP A 64 -1.26 -21.39 -1.65
N VAL A 65 -1.97 -20.30 -1.94
CA VAL A 65 -2.25 -19.23 -1.02
C VAL A 65 -3.74 -19.20 -0.76
N ARG A 66 -4.11 -19.12 0.52
CA ARG A 66 -5.49 -18.96 0.94
C ARG A 66 -5.57 -17.87 2.01
N ILE A 67 -6.36 -16.84 1.72
CA ILE A 67 -6.58 -15.70 2.61
C ILE A 67 -8.05 -15.72 3.02
N PHE A 68 -8.30 -15.81 4.33
CA PHE A 68 -9.64 -15.74 4.90
C PHE A 68 -9.90 -14.34 5.41
N LEU A 69 -11.07 -13.82 5.10
CA LEU A 69 -11.59 -12.57 5.63
C LEU A 69 -12.67 -12.88 6.69
N SER A 70 -12.89 -11.94 7.61
CA SER A 70 -13.80 -12.13 8.75
C SER A 70 -15.27 -12.40 8.38
N ASN A 71 -15.68 -11.99 7.19
CA ASN A 71 -17.03 -12.14 6.64
C ASN A 71 -17.27 -13.48 5.92
N LYS A 72 -16.42 -14.47 6.10
CA LYS A 72 -16.41 -15.78 5.44
C LYS A 72 -16.00 -15.76 3.96
N ASP A 73 -15.61 -14.62 3.42
CA ASP A 73 -15.02 -14.56 2.10
C ASP A 73 -13.58 -15.10 2.13
N ASP A 74 -13.15 -15.74 1.06
CA ASP A 74 -11.78 -16.20 0.93
C ASP A 74 -11.24 -15.95 -0.49
N ILE A 75 -9.94 -15.79 -0.55
CA ILE A 75 -9.18 -15.67 -1.79
C ILE A 75 -8.27 -16.89 -1.86
N ARG A 76 -8.30 -17.61 -2.98
CA ARG A 76 -7.40 -18.73 -3.23
C ARG A 76 -6.76 -18.60 -4.59
N PHE A 77 -5.45 -18.66 -4.61
CA PHE A 77 -4.67 -18.66 -5.84
C PHE A 77 -3.38 -19.45 -5.66
N GLY A 78 -2.79 -19.83 -6.77
CA GLY A 78 -1.52 -20.56 -6.78
C GLY A 78 -0.60 -20.08 -7.88
N PHE A 79 0.69 -20.32 -7.71
CA PHE A 79 1.71 -20.11 -8.73
C PHE A 79 2.85 -21.11 -8.56
N SER A 80 3.65 -21.30 -9.60
CA SER A 80 4.70 -22.31 -9.63
C SER A 80 5.96 -21.79 -10.30
N ASN A 81 7.08 -22.49 -10.05
CA ASN A 81 8.33 -22.21 -10.77
C ASN A 81 8.31 -22.72 -12.22
N LYS A 82 7.42 -23.66 -12.56
CA LYS A 82 7.25 -24.18 -13.92
C LYS A 82 6.58 -23.14 -14.84
N HIS A 83 5.54 -22.46 -14.35
CA HIS A 83 4.83 -21.39 -15.04
C HIS A 83 5.13 -20.06 -14.34
N SER A 84 6.38 -19.61 -14.45
CA SER A 84 6.96 -18.58 -13.59
C SER A 84 6.37 -17.18 -13.71
N LYS A 85 5.52 -16.94 -14.71
CA LYS A 85 4.84 -15.64 -14.94
C LYS A 85 3.31 -15.76 -14.90
N HIS A 86 2.78 -16.79 -14.27
CA HIS A 86 1.35 -17.04 -14.20
C HIS A 86 0.89 -17.26 -12.76
N ILE A 87 -0.29 -16.73 -12.45
CA ILE A 87 -1.04 -16.99 -11.22
C ILE A 87 -2.37 -17.62 -11.63
N ASP A 88 -2.72 -18.74 -11.03
CA ASP A 88 -4.03 -19.39 -11.21
C ASP A 88 -4.93 -19.01 -10.03
N ILE A 89 -5.97 -18.22 -10.28
CA ILE A 89 -6.99 -17.85 -9.29
C ILE A 89 -8.01 -18.96 -9.22
N LYS A 90 -8.02 -19.70 -8.10
CA LYS A 90 -8.92 -20.83 -7.85
C LYS A 90 -10.27 -20.39 -7.30
N HIS A 91 -10.27 -19.35 -6.48
CA HIS A 91 -11.47 -18.80 -5.86
C HIS A 91 -11.28 -17.35 -5.47
N MET A 92 -12.33 -16.54 -5.67
CA MET A 92 -12.39 -15.17 -5.21
C MET A 92 -13.78 -14.90 -4.64
N GLY A 93 -13.91 -15.06 -3.34
CA GLY A 93 -15.16 -14.93 -2.61
C GLY A 93 -15.50 -13.52 -2.16
N ILE A 94 -14.68 -12.50 -2.46
CA ILE A 94 -14.95 -11.12 -2.07
C ILE A 94 -16.17 -10.62 -2.83
N LYS A 95 -17.23 -10.31 -2.09
CA LYS A 95 -18.43 -9.69 -2.64
C LYS A 95 -18.29 -8.19 -2.51
N GLY A 96 -18.54 -7.44 -3.58
CA GLY A 96 -18.31 -5.99 -3.70
C GLY A 96 -18.99 -5.07 -2.68
N LYS A 97 -19.55 -5.60 -1.60
CA LYS A 97 -20.09 -4.85 -0.45
C LYS A 97 -19.02 -4.53 0.62
N ASP A 98 -17.89 -5.23 0.61
CA ASP A 98 -16.84 -5.02 1.58
C ASP A 98 -15.79 -4.06 1.00
N ASN A 99 -16.12 -2.76 1.05
CA ASN A 99 -15.21 -1.69 0.67
C ASN A 99 -14.09 -1.59 1.73
N PHE A 100 -13.04 -2.38 1.57
CA PHE A 100 -11.82 -2.17 2.34
C PHE A 100 -10.74 -1.52 1.46
N THR A 101 -9.94 -0.66 2.07
CA THR A 101 -8.83 0.02 1.39
C THR A 101 -7.51 -0.48 1.97
N PRO A 102 -6.76 -1.34 1.26
CA PRO A 102 -5.44 -1.73 1.68
C PRO A 102 -4.46 -0.56 1.57
N VAL A 103 -3.75 -0.27 2.66
CA VAL A 103 -2.71 0.75 2.74
C VAL A 103 -1.43 0.09 3.22
N TYR A 104 -0.33 0.29 2.50
CA TYR A 104 0.98 -0.24 2.87
C TYR A 104 1.94 0.89 3.22
N ILE A 105 2.57 0.80 4.39
CA ILE A 105 3.66 1.68 4.80
C ILE A 105 4.95 0.88 4.72
N PRO A 106 5.82 1.20 3.75
CA PRO A 106 7.08 0.49 3.56
C PRO A 106 8.10 0.78 4.68
N PRO A 107 9.15 -0.06 4.81
CA PRO A 107 10.16 0.09 5.87
C PRO A 107 10.85 1.45 5.87
N LYS A 108 11.22 1.93 4.67
CA LYS A 108 11.79 3.27 4.50
C LYS A 108 10.67 4.28 4.27
N GLU A 109 10.77 5.43 4.90
CA GLU A 109 9.83 6.51 4.65
C GLU A 109 10.04 7.14 3.26
N ILE A 110 9.02 7.72 2.70
CA ILE A 110 9.03 8.38 1.40
C ILE A 110 8.49 9.82 1.45
N ILE A 111 7.89 10.22 2.57
CA ILE A 111 7.23 11.53 2.69
C ILE A 111 8.20 12.71 2.46
N SER A 112 9.48 12.51 2.72
CA SER A 112 10.54 13.50 2.44
C SER A 112 10.90 13.64 0.96
N SER A 113 10.45 12.71 0.11
CA SER A 113 10.86 12.59 -1.31
C SER A 113 9.68 12.30 -2.24
N THR A 114 8.47 12.73 -1.89
CA THR A 114 7.26 12.49 -2.70
C THR A 114 7.18 13.36 -3.94
N GLU A 115 7.89 14.49 -3.97
CA GLU A 115 7.81 15.44 -5.07
C GLU A 115 8.20 14.78 -6.40
N ASN A 116 7.26 14.77 -7.35
CA ASN A 116 7.39 14.17 -8.68
C ASN A 116 7.66 12.66 -8.73
N PHE A 117 7.72 11.95 -7.58
CA PHE A 117 7.99 10.51 -7.57
C PHE A 117 6.95 9.72 -8.36
N GLY A 118 5.66 10.03 -8.17
CA GLY A 118 4.57 9.37 -8.88
C GLY A 118 4.69 9.55 -10.39
N SER A 119 4.94 10.77 -10.86
CA SER A 119 5.11 11.08 -12.29
C SER A 119 6.33 10.38 -12.89
N LEU A 120 7.46 10.37 -12.18
CA LEU A 120 8.67 9.66 -12.62
C LEU A 120 8.44 8.15 -12.70
N TYR A 121 7.70 7.58 -11.75
CA TYR A 121 7.37 6.16 -11.78
C TYR A 121 6.48 5.80 -12.98
N ASP A 122 5.46 6.62 -13.27
CA ASP A 122 4.52 6.40 -14.37
C ASP A 122 5.21 6.56 -15.74
N GLU A 123 6.08 7.58 -15.88
CA GLU A 123 6.68 7.93 -17.17
C GLU A 123 7.91 7.07 -17.50
N PHE A 124 8.78 6.83 -16.51
CA PHE A 124 10.08 6.17 -16.74
C PHE A 124 10.16 4.76 -16.22
N HIS A 125 9.09 4.23 -15.58
CA HIS A 125 9.09 2.89 -14.98
C HIS A 125 10.35 2.62 -14.15
N ILE A 126 10.71 3.60 -13.31
CA ILE A 126 11.92 3.51 -12.48
C ILE A 126 11.93 2.20 -11.70
N ALA A 127 13.12 1.59 -11.56
CA ALA A 127 13.30 0.33 -10.82
C ALA A 127 13.14 0.56 -9.31
N PHE A 128 11.89 0.82 -8.89
CA PHE A 128 11.51 1.04 -7.51
C PHE A 128 10.31 0.17 -7.16
N GLU A 129 10.23 -0.25 -5.92
CA GLU A 129 9.15 -1.12 -5.46
C GLU A 129 7.80 -0.38 -5.50
N GLU A 130 6.79 -0.99 -6.10
CA GLU A 130 5.48 -0.38 -6.32
C GLU A 130 4.73 0.00 -5.03
N THR A 131 5.10 -0.54 -3.87
CA THR A 131 4.55 -0.12 -2.57
C THR A 131 4.82 1.35 -2.26
N TYR A 132 5.98 1.87 -2.66
CA TYR A 132 6.32 3.29 -2.53
C TYR A 132 5.50 4.16 -3.47
N TYR A 133 5.30 3.72 -4.70
CA TYR A 133 4.42 4.40 -5.65
C TYR A 133 2.98 4.46 -5.12
N ASP A 134 2.45 3.34 -4.65
CA ASP A 134 1.10 3.29 -4.06
C ASP A 134 0.96 4.28 -2.89
N LEU A 135 1.97 4.37 -2.02
CA LEU A 135 1.95 5.31 -0.90
C LEU A 135 2.05 6.76 -1.38
N CYS A 136 2.93 7.07 -2.33
CA CYS A 136 3.02 8.41 -2.91
C CYS A 136 1.70 8.87 -3.51
N ARG A 137 1.01 8.00 -4.26
CA ARG A 137 -0.32 8.31 -4.82
C ARG A 137 -1.37 8.61 -3.74
N LEU A 138 -1.25 8.02 -2.55
CA LEU A 138 -2.11 8.35 -1.40
C LEU A 138 -1.71 9.69 -0.76
N LEU A 139 -0.42 10.00 -0.70
CA LEU A 139 0.12 11.26 -0.17
C LEU A 139 -0.13 12.46 -1.11
N GLU A 140 -0.34 12.23 -2.38
CA GLU A 140 -0.71 13.27 -3.36
C GLU A 140 -2.18 13.70 -3.24
N ARG A 141 -3.02 12.92 -2.54
CA ARG A 141 -4.42 13.30 -2.35
C ARG A 141 -4.54 14.55 -1.48
N PRO A 142 -5.41 15.50 -1.84
CA PRO A 142 -5.61 16.68 -1.01
C PRO A 142 -6.24 16.32 0.34
N LEU A 143 -6.06 17.17 1.32
CA LEU A 143 -6.76 17.07 2.59
C LEU A 143 -8.28 17.09 2.39
N ARG A 144 -9.00 16.30 3.18
CA ARG A 144 -10.46 16.28 3.15
C ARG A 144 -11.02 17.65 3.50
N LYS A 145 -12.08 18.03 2.81
CA LYS A 145 -12.87 19.21 3.17
C LYS A 145 -13.86 18.82 4.28
N GLY A 146 -13.95 19.66 5.31
CA GLY A 146 -14.87 19.49 6.42
C GLY A 146 -14.18 19.07 7.73
N PRO A 147 -14.94 19.00 8.84
CA PRO A 147 -14.40 18.66 10.15
C PRO A 147 -14.00 17.18 10.23
N ASN A 148 -12.97 16.90 11.01
CA ASN A 148 -12.62 15.54 11.37
C ASN A 148 -13.70 14.92 12.28
N THR A 149 -13.82 13.58 12.27
CA THR A 149 -14.65 12.88 13.26
C THR A 149 -14.01 12.97 14.65
N ILE A 150 -14.79 12.64 15.69
CA ILE A 150 -14.30 12.62 17.07
C ILE A 150 -13.11 11.64 17.20
N GLU A 151 -13.22 10.45 16.60
CA GLU A 151 -12.17 9.44 16.62
C GLU A 151 -10.91 9.92 15.90
N GLN A 152 -11.07 10.56 14.75
CA GLN A 152 -9.93 11.14 14.01
C GLN A 152 -9.23 12.20 14.85
N ASN A 153 -9.99 13.09 15.52
CA ASN A 153 -9.41 14.11 16.38
C ASN A 153 -8.65 13.51 17.56
N MET A 154 -9.17 12.44 18.18
CA MET A 154 -8.48 11.75 19.29
C MET A 154 -7.15 11.16 18.83
N VAL A 155 -7.15 10.45 17.70
CA VAL A 155 -5.92 9.86 17.14
C VAL A 155 -4.94 10.96 16.73
N MET A 156 -5.41 12.00 16.05
CA MET A 156 -4.55 13.12 15.64
C MET A 156 -3.91 13.81 16.83
N LYS A 157 -4.66 14.07 17.89
CA LYS A 157 -4.13 14.68 19.11
C LYS A 157 -3.00 13.84 19.72
N SER A 158 -3.16 12.52 19.76
CA SER A 158 -2.10 11.63 20.25
C SER A 158 -0.82 11.71 19.41
N PHE A 159 -0.94 11.80 18.08
CA PHE A 159 0.22 12.01 17.21
C PHE A 159 0.83 13.40 17.39
N GLU A 160 0.02 14.44 17.45
CA GLU A 160 0.47 15.83 17.68
C GLU A 160 1.22 15.98 19.00
N ASP A 161 0.78 15.30 20.05
CA ASP A 161 1.47 15.28 21.35
C ASP A 161 2.83 14.58 21.25
N ILE A 162 2.94 13.48 20.50
CA ILE A 162 4.20 12.74 20.30
C ILE A 162 5.22 13.58 19.50
N VAL A 163 4.79 14.20 18.40
CA VAL A 163 5.69 14.97 17.51
C VAL A 163 5.82 16.43 17.95
N ASN A 164 5.07 16.87 18.98
CA ASN A 164 4.93 18.24 19.42
C ASN A 164 4.62 19.23 18.28
N GLY A 165 3.74 18.81 17.38
CA GLY A 165 3.46 19.60 16.19
C GLY A 165 2.42 18.98 15.27
N SER A 166 2.27 19.56 14.08
CA SER A 166 1.32 19.12 13.06
C SER A 166 1.98 19.06 11.68
N ILE A 167 1.41 18.24 10.79
CA ILE A 167 1.88 18.14 9.42
C ILE A 167 1.21 19.21 8.54
N VAL A 168 2.00 19.83 7.67
CA VAL A 168 1.54 20.82 6.68
C VAL A 168 2.05 20.41 5.30
N GLN A 169 1.21 20.56 4.28
CA GLN A 169 1.60 20.40 2.88
C GLN A 169 1.54 21.75 2.17
N LYS A 170 2.62 22.10 1.48
CA LYS A 170 2.74 23.30 0.64
C LYS A 170 3.46 22.91 -0.66
N ASP A 171 2.89 23.29 -1.79
CA ASP A 171 3.50 23.04 -3.11
C ASP A 171 3.98 21.58 -3.31
N LYS A 172 3.15 20.61 -2.91
CA LYS A 172 3.43 19.16 -2.93
C LYS A 172 4.56 18.69 -1.99
N LYS A 173 5.14 19.59 -1.19
CA LYS A 173 6.15 19.25 -0.16
C LYS A 173 5.51 19.18 1.21
N PHE A 174 6.09 18.35 2.06
CA PHE A 174 5.62 18.18 3.44
C PHE A 174 6.56 18.84 4.42
N TYR A 175 5.96 19.45 5.45
CA TYR A 175 6.63 20.14 6.53
C TYR A 175 6.07 19.67 7.87
N LEU A 176 6.91 19.60 8.88
CA LEU A 176 6.49 19.46 10.28
C LEU A 176 6.49 20.84 10.94
N LYS A 177 5.30 21.31 11.33
CA LYS A 177 5.15 22.55 12.08
C LYS A 177 5.21 22.23 13.57
N VAL A 178 6.34 22.58 14.21
CA VAL A 178 6.58 22.32 15.63
C VAL A 178 6.18 23.54 16.45
N LYS A 179 5.48 23.31 17.58
CA LYS A 179 5.05 24.39 18.48
C LYS A 179 6.25 25.21 18.95
N GLY A 180 6.20 26.53 18.75
CA GLY A 180 7.24 27.47 19.20
C GLY A 180 8.55 27.45 18.40
N GLN A 181 8.69 26.57 17.38
CA GLN A 181 9.94 26.46 16.62
C GLN A 181 9.77 26.75 15.12
N GLY A 182 8.54 26.74 14.60
CA GLY A 182 8.27 27.00 13.20
C GLY A 182 8.10 25.71 12.37
N GLU A 183 8.39 25.81 11.07
CA GLU A 183 8.20 24.72 10.09
C GLU A 183 9.55 24.16 9.67
N PHE A 184 9.64 22.83 9.64
CA PHE A 184 10.82 22.10 9.22
C PHE A 184 10.48 21.25 8.01
N GLU A 185 11.32 21.27 6.99
CA GLU A 185 11.25 20.36 5.86
C GLU A 185 11.37 18.92 6.34
N MET A 186 10.59 17.98 5.76
CA MET A 186 10.61 16.58 6.18
C MET A 186 12.00 15.93 6.11
N GLY A 187 12.87 16.39 5.20
CA GLY A 187 14.24 15.91 5.12
C GLY A 187 15.11 16.19 6.38
N LEU A 188 14.75 17.20 7.16
CA LEU A 188 15.44 17.58 8.41
C LEU A 188 14.81 16.91 9.65
N VAL A 189 13.70 16.24 9.50
CA VAL A 189 12.96 15.57 10.58
C VAL A 189 13.46 14.14 10.76
N SER A 190 13.50 13.62 11.98
CA SER A 190 13.90 12.23 12.22
C SER A 190 12.98 11.23 11.52
N GLU A 191 13.50 10.04 11.16
CA GLU A 191 12.75 9.03 10.42
C GLU A 191 11.48 8.60 11.17
N GLY A 192 11.54 8.44 12.49
CA GLY A 192 10.37 8.09 13.30
C GLY A 192 9.25 9.12 13.18
N TYR A 193 9.59 10.41 13.25
CA TYR A 193 8.61 11.48 13.08
C TYR A 193 8.08 11.58 11.65
N ARG A 194 8.89 11.29 10.63
CA ARG A 194 8.44 11.20 9.23
C ARG A 194 7.43 10.10 9.03
N LYS A 195 7.63 8.93 9.67
CA LYS A 195 6.64 7.84 9.65
C LYS A 195 5.34 8.24 10.35
N MET A 196 5.41 8.91 11.50
CA MET A 196 4.23 9.46 12.18
C MET A 196 3.51 10.49 11.31
N ALA A 197 4.25 11.42 10.70
CA ALA A 197 3.70 12.41 9.79
C ALA A 197 2.99 11.77 8.59
N THR A 198 3.52 10.68 8.06
CA THR A 198 2.87 9.90 7.00
C THR A 198 1.49 9.41 7.45
N ILE A 199 1.38 8.80 8.63
CA ILE A 199 0.10 8.31 9.16
C ILE A 199 -0.87 9.47 9.39
N MET A 200 -0.40 10.56 10.02
CA MET A 200 -1.22 11.76 10.24
C MET A 200 -1.81 12.28 8.93
N TYR A 201 -0.99 12.40 7.89
CA TYR A 201 -1.47 12.89 6.60
C TYR A 201 -2.47 11.93 5.94
N LEU A 202 -2.23 10.63 6.00
CA LEU A 202 -3.15 9.63 5.46
C LEU A 202 -4.52 9.67 6.16
N ILE A 203 -4.57 9.95 7.46
CA ILE A 203 -5.81 10.15 8.20
C ILE A 203 -6.51 11.44 7.76
N LEU A 204 -5.78 12.55 7.69
CA LEU A 204 -6.31 13.86 7.32
C LEU A 204 -6.80 13.93 5.87
N SER A 205 -6.12 13.24 4.95
CA SER A 205 -6.56 13.11 3.55
C SER A 205 -7.73 12.14 3.37
N GLY A 206 -8.07 11.36 4.41
CA GLY A 206 -9.08 10.30 4.33
C GLY A 206 -8.61 9.07 3.53
N SER A 207 -7.29 8.94 3.29
CA SER A 207 -6.70 7.77 2.65
C SER A 207 -6.58 6.58 3.62
N LEU A 208 -6.49 6.86 4.92
CA LEU A 208 -6.54 5.88 5.99
C LEU A 208 -7.79 6.15 6.84
N THR A 209 -8.71 5.18 6.86
CA THR A 209 -10.00 5.25 7.56
C THR A 209 -10.21 4.02 8.42
N LYS A 210 -11.31 3.94 9.18
CA LYS A 210 -11.70 2.74 9.93
C LYS A 210 -11.92 1.49 9.04
N ASP A 211 -12.23 1.70 7.77
CA ASP A 211 -12.45 0.63 6.79
C ASP A 211 -11.15 0.27 6.03
N SER A 212 -10.02 0.81 6.45
CA SER A 212 -8.72 0.49 5.87
C SER A 212 -8.06 -0.71 6.56
N ILE A 213 -7.30 -1.48 5.76
CA ILE A 213 -6.41 -2.51 6.28
C ILE A 213 -4.99 -1.98 6.16
N LEU A 214 -4.38 -1.63 7.29
CA LEU A 214 -3.03 -1.08 7.34
C LEU A 214 -1.99 -2.21 7.44
N PHE A 215 -1.08 -2.24 6.47
CA PHE A 215 0.12 -3.05 6.46
C PHE A 215 1.33 -2.17 6.79
N TRP A 216 1.88 -2.34 7.96
CA TRP A 216 3.05 -1.59 8.42
C TRP A 216 4.25 -2.52 8.56
N ASP A 217 5.26 -2.29 7.73
CA ASP A 217 6.51 -3.06 7.71
C ASP A 217 7.66 -2.31 8.41
#